data_810ad2315cf565b8ff3c5e00731c410d
#
_entry.id   810ad2315cf565b8ff3c5e00731c410d
#
_cell.length_a   1.000
_cell.length_b   1.000
_cell.length_c   1.000
_cell.angle_alpha   90.00
_cell.angle_beta   90.00
_cell.angle_gamma   90.00
#
_symmetry.space_group_name_H-M   'P 1'
#
loop_
_entity.id
_entity.type
_entity.pdbx_description
1 polymer ?
#
loop_
_entity_poly.entity_id
_entity_poly.type
_entity_poly.pdbx_seq_one_letter_code
_entity_poly.pdbx_strand_id
1 'polypeptide(L)'
;RVAMQNGYRKVKLYFMIGLPGETDADVLGIVETCAMLQQSCRDLGRLNLNITISNFTPKPHTPFQWHSVSTAEFQRRQELLRGAFKRLRGLKVNFTDVRLSAMEDFVGRGDRRLAPVIEAAWRAGAGMDAWFESLDRTHAAWTGAISEAGLEGRYREMEVGSWSAVNALDPKDLEVFCRQPLPWDHIDTGIDKTWLMEDLQRALAASVVPDCSFHGCSSCGVCGPELGHNVVVQAPVVPPQVPTQAPPSERVCRLRIQFSKTGSMALLSHLDLMRMLERALRRSGLPISFTGGFHPLPRVQIALALPLGAEAGSEWMDMEFTEALDPGQLQQGLQPLLPPGITLLSVSEVPVSGPSLSQEIRAAVWSFDLELESGLTIDWSPAISALLAADQLMWHDTDKKGRPRSRDCRSVLRRLDVVSENESPRLRLRLEADVDAMGRSLRPSQIQHWLEEQISAPIALQCLKRDRLELAQC
;
A
#
# COMPACT_ATOMS: atom_id res chain seq x y z
N ARG A 1 -6.79 29.75 -7.29
CA ARG A 1 -6.30 30.99 -6.65
C ARG A 1 -6.30 30.88 -5.13
N VAL A 2 -7.40 30.49 -4.50
CA VAL A 2 -7.50 30.37 -3.02
C VAL A 2 -6.37 29.54 -2.43
N ALA A 3 -6.05 28.37 -3.02
CA ALA A 3 -4.93 27.55 -2.57
C ALA A 3 -3.59 28.30 -2.63
N MET A 4 -3.33 29.04 -3.71
CA MET A 4 -2.09 29.84 -3.84
C MET A 4 -2.02 30.98 -2.82
N GLN A 5 -3.13 31.65 -2.54
CA GLN A 5 -3.23 32.69 -1.51
C GLN A 5 -2.94 32.12 -0.10
N ASN A 6 -3.28 30.85 0.13
CA ASN A 6 -2.98 30.13 1.37
C ASN A 6 -1.60 29.42 1.37
N GLY A 7 -0.70 29.79 0.44
CA GLY A 7 0.69 29.32 0.44
C GLY A 7 0.96 28.05 -0.35
N TYR A 8 -0.03 27.36 -0.89
CA TYR A 8 0.20 26.19 -1.73
C TYR A 8 0.81 26.58 -3.08
N ARG A 9 1.89 25.92 -3.49
CA ARG A 9 2.59 26.16 -4.75
C ARG A 9 2.55 24.97 -5.71
N LYS A 10 1.93 23.86 -5.27
CA LYS A 10 1.76 22.63 -6.05
C LYS A 10 0.34 22.13 -5.92
N VAL A 11 -0.29 21.84 -7.06
CA VAL A 11 -1.64 21.27 -7.14
C VAL A 11 -1.58 19.98 -7.95
N LYS A 12 -2.32 18.96 -7.51
CA LYS A 12 -2.56 17.74 -8.28
C LYS A 12 -3.86 17.88 -9.03
N LEU A 13 -3.83 17.51 -10.31
CA LEU A 13 -5.00 17.44 -11.18
C LEU A 13 -5.14 16.03 -11.71
N TYR A 14 -6.36 15.55 -11.79
CA TYR A 14 -6.70 14.25 -12.35
C TYR A 14 -7.65 14.49 -13.52
N PHE A 15 -7.29 13.95 -14.67
CA PHE A 15 -8.11 13.95 -15.86
C PHE A 15 -8.28 12.52 -16.37
N MET A 16 -9.31 12.34 -17.15
CA MET A 16 -9.64 11.06 -17.79
C MET A 16 -9.78 11.30 -19.28
N ILE A 17 -9.32 10.35 -20.08
CA ILE A 17 -9.47 10.33 -21.55
C ILE A 17 -10.11 9.03 -21.99
N GLY A 18 -10.74 9.04 -23.15
CA GLY A 18 -11.37 7.86 -23.76
C GLY A 18 -12.83 7.68 -23.39
N LEU A 19 -13.48 8.72 -22.91
CA LEU A 19 -14.93 8.71 -22.69
C LEU A 19 -15.65 8.55 -24.04
N PRO A 20 -16.79 7.83 -24.09
CA PRO A 20 -17.63 7.76 -25.28
C PRO A 20 -18.05 9.15 -25.78
N GLY A 21 -17.87 9.39 -27.07
CA GLY A 21 -18.19 10.68 -27.69
C GLY A 21 -17.13 11.78 -27.51
N GLU A 22 -16.05 11.53 -26.73
CA GLU A 22 -14.96 12.49 -26.55
C GLU A 22 -14.20 12.75 -27.85
N THR A 23 -13.98 14.01 -28.18
CA THR A 23 -13.26 14.47 -29.36
C THR A 23 -11.81 14.85 -29.04
N ASP A 24 -10.97 15.02 -30.07
CA ASP A 24 -9.61 15.54 -29.90
C ASP A 24 -9.58 16.95 -29.30
N ALA A 25 -10.61 17.76 -29.57
CA ALA A 25 -10.76 19.09 -28.97
C ALA A 25 -10.97 18.99 -27.46
N ASP A 26 -11.78 18.04 -27.00
CA ASP A 26 -12.00 17.81 -25.56
C ASP A 26 -10.71 17.36 -24.88
N VAL A 27 -9.97 16.45 -25.50
CA VAL A 27 -8.67 15.99 -25.02
C VAL A 27 -7.69 17.16 -24.90
N LEU A 28 -7.59 18.03 -25.90
CA LEU A 28 -6.72 19.22 -25.88
C LEU A 28 -7.19 20.25 -24.86
N GLY A 29 -8.48 20.33 -24.54
CA GLY A 29 -9.05 21.15 -23.49
C GLY A 29 -8.41 20.90 -22.11
N ILE A 30 -7.86 19.71 -21.87
CA ILE A 30 -7.06 19.40 -20.67
C ILE A 30 -5.82 20.32 -20.59
N VAL A 31 -5.12 20.50 -21.71
CA VAL A 31 -3.92 21.34 -21.80
C VAL A 31 -4.29 22.82 -21.65
N GLU A 32 -5.39 23.25 -22.28
CA GLU A 32 -5.91 24.61 -22.15
C GLU A 32 -6.31 24.93 -20.71
N THR A 33 -6.97 24.00 -20.03
CA THR A 33 -7.33 24.12 -18.61
C THR A 33 -6.08 24.31 -17.75
N CYS A 34 -5.01 23.53 -17.99
CA CYS A 34 -3.75 23.67 -17.26
C CYS A 34 -3.09 25.02 -17.51
N ALA A 35 -3.09 25.49 -18.77
CA ALA A 35 -2.55 26.81 -19.14
C ALA A 35 -3.35 27.94 -18.48
N MET A 36 -4.68 27.89 -18.52
CA MET A 36 -5.57 28.86 -17.90
C MET A 36 -5.35 28.92 -16.37
N LEU A 37 -5.21 27.78 -15.69
CA LEU A 37 -4.93 27.74 -14.25
C LEU A 37 -3.60 28.41 -13.92
N GLN A 38 -2.54 28.12 -14.68
CA GLN A 38 -1.24 28.75 -14.47
C GLN A 38 -1.30 30.27 -14.74
N GLN A 39 -1.99 30.68 -15.79
CA GLN A 39 -2.15 32.09 -16.13
C GLN A 39 -2.96 32.83 -15.07
N SER A 40 -4.07 32.26 -14.59
CA SER A 40 -4.93 32.88 -13.57
C SER A 40 -4.24 33.08 -12.20
N CYS A 41 -3.13 32.37 -11.94
CA CYS A 41 -2.37 32.45 -10.71
C CYS A 41 -1.02 33.21 -10.86
N ARG A 42 -0.74 33.76 -12.03
CA ARG A 42 0.58 34.33 -12.36
C ARG A 42 0.99 35.48 -11.44
N ASP A 43 0.05 36.28 -10.99
CA ASP A 43 0.25 37.37 -10.03
C ASP A 43 0.61 36.90 -8.61
N LEU A 44 0.24 35.67 -8.26
CA LEU A 44 0.54 35.05 -6.96
C LEU A 44 1.83 34.23 -6.97
N GLY A 45 2.49 34.12 -8.12
CA GLY A 45 3.72 33.36 -8.31
C GLY A 45 3.56 32.10 -9.17
N ARG A 46 4.58 31.25 -9.20
CA ARG A 46 4.60 30.05 -10.05
C ARG A 46 3.74 28.93 -9.45
N LEU A 47 2.72 28.50 -10.19
CA LEU A 47 1.94 27.30 -9.89
C LEU A 47 2.54 26.09 -10.59
N ASN A 48 2.93 25.07 -9.82
CA ASN A 48 3.38 23.77 -10.34
C ASN A 48 2.20 22.79 -10.35
N LEU A 49 1.99 22.12 -11.47
CA LEU A 49 0.91 21.14 -11.62
C LEU A 49 1.46 19.73 -11.74
N ASN A 50 0.98 18.84 -10.88
CA ASN A 50 1.16 17.40 -11.04
C ASN A 50 -0.13 16.85 -11.65
N ILE A 51 -0.04 16.36 -12.88
CA ILE A 51 -1.19 15.92 -13.66
C ILE A 51 -1.14 14.41 -13.77
N THR A 52 -2.26 13.76 -13.54
CA THR A 52 -2.46 12.34 -13.83
C THR A 52 -3.55 12.22 -14.89
N ILE A 53 -3.21 11.57 -16.00
CA ILE A 53 -4.13 11.25 -17.08
C ILE A 53 -4.45 9.77 -16.98
N SER A 54 -5.68 9.44 -16.62
CA SER A 54 -6.19 8.08 -16.59
C SER A 54 -6.98 7.76 -17.86
N ASN A 55 -6.96 6.49 -18.25
CA ASN A 55 -7.81 6.00 -19.33
C ASN A 55 -9.17 5.60 -18.73
N PHE A 56 -10.25 5.89 -19.45
CA PHE A 56 -11.59 5.50 -19.04
C PHE A 56 -11.74 3.97 -19.17
N THR A 57 -12.02 3.30 -18.09
CA THR A 57 -12.36 1.86 -18.08
C THR A 57 -13.78 1.71 -17.53
N PRO A 58 -14.75 1.30 -18.37
CA PRO A 58 -16.12 1.11 -17.96
C PRO A 58 -16.26 0.06 -16.85
N LYS A 59 -17.25 0.23 -15.99
CA LYS A 59 -17.49 -0.68 -14.87
C LYS A 59 -18.87 -1.35 -14.97
N PRO A 60 -19.04 -2.58 -14.49
CA PRO A 60 -20.34 -3.19 -14.28
C PRO A 60 -21.29 -2.27 -13.52
N HIS A 61 -22.57 -2.39 -13.78
CA HIS A 61 -23.66 -1.62 -13.14
C HIS A 61 -23.53 -0.09 -13.26
N THR A 62 -22.89 0.37 -14.34
CA THR A 62 -22.83 1.79 -14.71
C THR A 62 -23.41 2.00 -16.12
N PRO A 63 -23.84 3.22 -16.50
CA PRO A 63 -24.40 3.47 -17.83
C PRO A 63 -23.49 3.07 -18.97
N PHE A 64 -22.16 3.16 -18.80
CA PHE A 64 -21.19 2.76 -19.83
C PHE A 64 -20.75 1.29 -19.75
N GLN A 65 -21.43 0.43 -18.99
CA GLN A 65 -21.09 -1.00 -18.88
C GLN A 65 -21.09 -1.74 -20.23
N TRP A 66 -21.76 -1.21 -21.24
CA TRP A 66 -21.81 -1.76 -22.59
C TRP A 66 -20.74 -1.19 -23.53
N HIS A 67 -19.89 -0.30 -23.02
CA HIS A 67 -18.79 0.28 -23.76
C HIS A 67 -17.51 -0.53 -23.55
N SER A 68 -16.57 -0.49 -24.51
CA SER A 68 -15.28 -1.14 -24.42
C SER A 68 -14.15 -0.13 -24.53
N VAL A 69 -12.96 -0.48 -24.07
CA VAL A 69 -11.76 0.33 -24.22
C VAL A 69 -11.08 0.03 -25.57
N SER A 70 -10.21 0.93 -26.01
CA SER A 70 -9.29 0.69 -27.12
C SER A 70 -7.91 1.19 -26.74
N THR A 71 -6.95 0.29 -26.61
CA THR A 71 -5.58 0.63 -26.28
C THR A 71 -4.92 1.52 -27.33
N ALA A 72 -5.20 1.27 -28.61
CA ALA A 72 -4.70 2.08 -29.72
C ALA A 72 -5.20 3.52 -29.64
N GLU A 73 -6.49 3.71 -29.34
CA GLU A 73 -7.07 5.05 -29.20
C GLU A 73 -6.55 5.77 -27.96
N PHE A 74 -6.40 5.09 -26.83
CA PHE A 74 -5.77 5.66 -25.65
C PHE A 74 -4.33 6.10 -25.93
N GLN A 75 -3.57 5.28 -26.59
CA GLN A 75 -2.18 5.60 -26.96
C GLN A 75 -2.13 6.84 -27.85
N ARG A 76 -2.97 6.90 -28.90
CA ARG A 76 -3.07 8.04 -29.80
C ARG A 76 -3.38 9.35 -29.04
N ARG A 77 -4.37 9.34 -28.13
CA ARG A 77 -4.74 10.49 -27.31
C ARG A 77 -3.65 10.88 -26.32
N GLN A 78 -2.96 9.92 -25.71
CA GLN A 78 -1.81 10.18 -24.86
C GLN A 78 -0.68 10.85 -25.66
N GLU A 79 -0.41 10.44 -26.88
CA GLU A 79 0.59 11.06 -27.75
C GLU A 79 0.22 12.49 -28.13
N LEU A 80 -1.05 12.73 -28.44
CA LEU A 80 -1.61 14.08 -28.70
C LEU A 80 -1.34 15.00 -27.48
N LEU A 81 -1.67 14.53 -26.28
CA LEU A 81 -1.44 15.28 -25.05
C LEU A 81 0.06 15.49 -24.75
N ARG A 82 0.90 14.47 -24.94
CA ARG A 82 2.38 14.60 -24.77
C ARG A 82 2.94 15.68 -25.69
N GLY A 83 2.46 15.74 -26.92
CA GLY A 83 2.83 16.78 -27.90
C GLY A 83 2.41 18.18 -27.43
N ALA A 84 1.17 18.33 -26.99
CA ALA A 84 0.60 19.61 -26.58
C ALA A 84 1.22 20.13 -25.26
N PHE A 85 1.47 19.28 -24.27
CA PHE A 85 2.08 19.64 -22.99
C PHE A 85 3.52 20.15 -23.10
N LYS A 86 4.25 19.84 -24.17
CA LYS A 86 5.63 20.36 -24.40
C LYS A 86 5.69 21.89 -24.40
N ARG A 87 4.60 22.56 -24.69
CA ARG A 87 4.49 24.02 -24.72
C ARG A 87 4.35 24.65 -23.32
N LEU A 88 4.04 23.87 -22.29
CA LEU A 88 3.82 24.37 -20.94
C LEU A 88 5.00 24.00 -20.03
N ARG A 89 5.32 24.89 -19.08
CA ARG A 89 6.40 24.70 -18.10
C ARG A 89 5.82 24.50 -16.70
N GLY A 90 6.56 23.82 -15.84
CA GLY A 90 6.14 23.60 -14.43
C GLY A 90 5.09 22.51 -14.29
N LEU A 91 5.05 21.59 -15.23
CA LEU A 91 4.18 20.42 -15.20
C LEU A 91 4.97 19.15 -14.93
N LYS A 92 4.37 18.24 -14.16
CA LYS A 92 4.72 16.83 -14.12
C LYS A 92 3.49 16.06 -14.57
N VAL A 93 3.56 15.39 -15.72
CA VAL A 93 2.44 14.64 -16.31
C VAL A 93 2.73 13.15 -16.22
N ASN A 94 1.81 12.40 -15.62
CA ASN A 94 1.84 10.94 -15.57
C ASN A 94 0.65 10.41 -16.38
N PHE A 95 0.87 9.36 -17.16
CA PHE A 95 -0.16 8.68 -17.93
C PHE A 95 -0.32 7.25 -17.39
N THR A 96 -1.56 6.80 -17.28
CA THR A 96 -1.84 5.39 -16.99
C THR A 96 -1.40 4.54 -18.19
N ASP A 97 -0.65 3.48 -17.95
CA ASP A 97 -0.24 2.55 -19.00
C ASP A 97 -1.47 1.88 -19.61
N VAL A 98 -1.52 1.82 -20.94
CA VAL A 98 -2.68 1.29 -21.66
C VAL A 98 -2.87 -0.22 -21.44
N ARG A 99 -1.79 -0.95 -21.11
CA ARG A 99 -1.86 -2.38 -20.77
C ARG A 99 -2.64 -2.63 -19.49
N LEU A 100 -2.49 -1.72 -18.50
CA LEU A 100 -3.30 -1.79 -17.27
C LEU A 100 -4.78 -1.61 -17.56
N SER A 101 -5.12 -0.66 -18.43
CA SER A 101 -6.52 -0.40 -18.78
C SER A 101 -7.14 -1.57 -19.55
N ALA A 102 -6.41 -2.19 -20.47
CA ALA A 102 -6.87 -3.39 -21.19
C ALA A 102 -7.09 -4.57 -20.22
N MET A 103 -6.16 -4.78 -19.28
CA MET A 103 -6.28 -5.84 -18.28
C MET A 103 -7.43 -5.59 -17.30
N GLU A 104 -7.60 -4.35 -16.87
CA GLU A 104 -8.70 -3.94 -15.99
C GLU A 104 -10.07 -4.15 -16.69
N ASP A 105 -10.19 -3.82 -17.96
CA ASP A 105 -11.40 -4.05 -18.75
C ASP A 105 -11.67 -5.55 -18.94
N PHE A 106 -10.64 -6.33 -19.23
CA PHE A 106 -10.74 -7.78 -19.38
C PHE A 106 -11.24 -8.47 -18.13
N VAL A 107 -10.68 -8.13 -16.95
CA VAL A 107 -11.12 -8.67 -15.67
C VAL A 107 -12.50 -8.16 -15.29
N GLY A 108 -12.75 -6.85 -15.44
CA GLY A 108 -14.02 -6.21 -15.07
C GLY A 108 -15.23 -6.68 -15.88
N ARG A 109 -14.99 -7.20 -17.10
CA ARG A 109 -16.05 -7.77 -17.99
C ARG A 109 -16.00 -9.27 -18.06
N GLY A 110 -15.15 -9.88 -17.24
CA GLY A 110 -14.99 -11.33 -17.20
C GLY A 110 -16.17 -12.06 -16.61
N ASP A 111 -16.11 -13.34 -16.73
CA ASP A 111 -17.02 -14.28 -16.09
C ASP A 111 -16.23 -15.33 -15.29
N ARG A 112 -16.89 -16.38 -14.79
CA ARG A 112 -16.26 -17.40 -13.94
C ARG A 112 -15.08 -18.13 -14.59
N ARG A 113 -14.94 -18.10 -15.92
CA ARG A 113 -13.77 -18.66 -16.64
C ARG A 113 -12.47 -17.93 -16.31
N LEU A 114 -12.54 -16.71 -15.75
CA LEU A 114 -11.38 -15.98 -15.32
C LEU A 114 -10.79 -16.43 -13.98
N ALA A 115 -11.53 -17.18 -13.16
CA ALA A 115 -11.02 -17.64 -11.86
C ALA A 115 -9.71 -18.43 -11.99
N PRO A 116 -9.58 -19.47 -12.84
CA PRO A 116 -8.31 -20.14 -13.05
C PRO A 116 -7.24 -19.27 -13.70
N VAL A 117 -7.62 -18.30 -14.52
CA VAL A 117 -6.67 -17.34 -15.13
C VAL A 117 -6.04 -16.44 -14.07
N ILE A 118 -6.86 -15.91 -13.15
CA ILE A 118 -6.39 -15.09 -12.02
C ILE A 118 -5.42 -15.90 -11.15
N GLU A 119 -5.77 -17.14 -10.82
CA GLU A 119 -4.92 -18.02 -10.02
C GLU A 119 -3.60 -18.34 -10.73
N ALA A 120 -3.63 -18.66 -12.03
CA ALA A 120 -2.44 -18.94 -12.82
C ALA A 120 -1.53 -17.69 -12.94
N ALA A 121 -2.10 -16.52 -13.20
CA ALA A 121 -1.35 -15.27 -13.24
C ALA A 121 -0.68 -14.97 -11.88
N TRP A 122 -1.40 -15.15 -10.77
CA TRP A 122 -0.84 -14.99 -9.44
C TRP A 122 0.31 -15.96 -9.18
N ARG A 123 0.16 -17.25 -9.50
CA ARG A 123 1.23 -18.25 -9.38
C ARG A 123 2.45 -17.93 -10.24
N ALA A 124 2.25 -17.32 -11.41
CA ALA A 124 3.31 -16.81 -12.27
C ALA A 124 3.94 -15.51 -11.78
N GLY A 125 3.55 -15.00 -10.61
CA GLY A 125 4.13 -13.83 -9.97
C GLY A 125 3.41 -12.51 -10.24
N ALA A 126 2.17 -12.52 -10.77
CA ALA A 126 1.35 -11.32 -10.80
C ALA A 126 1.01 -10.87 -9.37
N GLY A 127 1.08 -9.57 -9.13
CA GLY A 127 0.76 -8.94 -7.85
C GLY A 127 1.25 -7.50 -7.84
N MET A 128 0.52 -6.65 -7.15
CA MET A 128 0.73 -5.20 -7.17
C MET A 128 0.69 -4.64 -8.60
N ASP A 129 -0.28 -5.09 -9.41
CA ASP A 129 -0.37 -4.90 -10.86
C ASP A 129 -0.38 -3.42 -11.27
N ALA A 130 -0.95 -2.55 -10.45
CA ALA A 130 -1.00 -1.10 -10.69
C ALA A 130 0.34 -0.38 -10.38
N TRP A 131 1.34 -1.09 -9.83
CA TRP A 131 2.62 -0.49 -9.49
C TRP A 131 3.55 -0.52 -10.71
N PHE A 132 4.11 0.63 -11.02
CA PHE A 132 4.98 0.79 -12.19
C PHE A 132 6.15 -0.21 -12.21
N GLU A 133 6.74 -0.47 -11.04
CA GLU A 133 7.88 -1.39 -10.88
C GLU A 133 7.51 -2.86 -11.16
N SER A 134 6.23 -3.21 -11.04
CA SER A 134 5.73 -4.58 -11.26
C SER A 134 5.15 -4.80 -12.64
N LEU A 135 4.87 -3.74 -13.40
CA LEU A 135 4.03 -3.77 -14.59
C LEU A 135 4.47 -4.79 -15.64
N ASP A 136 5.75 -4.81 -16.00
CA ASP A 136 6.24 -5.72 -17.08
C ASP A 136 6.12 -7.19 -16.65
N ARG A 137 6.48 -7.50 -15.42
CA ARG A 137 6.37 -8.85 -14.85
C ARG A 137 4.91 -9.29 -14.77
N THR A 138 4.05 -8.43 -14.23
CA THR A 138 2.63 -8.77 -14.03
C THR A 138 1.91 -8.90 -15.37
N HIS A 139 2.18 -8.03 -16.33
CA HIS A 139 1.59 -8.13 -17.65
C HIS A 139 2.02 -9.44 -18.37
N ALA A 140 3.28 -9.84 -18.26
CA ALA A 140 3.75 -11.12 -18.81
C ALA A 140 3.06 -12.33 -18.15
N ALA A 141 2.90 -12.30 -16.81
CA ALA A 141 2.20 -13.35 -16.07
C ALA A 141 0.71 -13.47 -16.51
N TRP A 142 0.02 -12.33 -16.63
CA TRP A 142 -1.36 -12.31 -17.11
C TRP A 142 -1.51 -12.81 -18.55
N THR A 143 -0.69 -12.33 -19.48
CA THR A 143 -0.78 -12.74 -20.89
C THR A 143 -0.46 -14.21 -21.06
N GLY A 144 0.49 -14.76 -20.29
CA GLY A 144 0.75 -16.20 -20.23
C GLY A 144 -0.46 -16.99 -19.75
N ALA A 145 -1.05 -16.61 -18.62
CA ALA A 145 -2.23 -17.28 -18.08
C ALA A 145 -3.46 -17.20 -19.01
N ILE A 146 -3.66 -16.07 -19.70
CA ILE A 146 -4.71 -15.90 -20.69
C ILE A 146 -4.51 -16.87 -21.87
N SER A 147 -3.26 -17.01 -22.32
CA SER A 147 -2.91 -17.93 -23.41
C SER A 147 -3.12 -19.38 -23.03
N GLU A 148 -2.66 -19.79 -21.84
CA GLU A 148 -2.87 -21.15 -21.32
C GLU A 148 -4.35 -21.51 -21.21
N ALA A 149 -5.20 -20.52 -20.90
CA ALA A 149 -6.65 -20.68 -20.81
C ALA A 149 -7.36 -20.63 -22.19
N GLY A 150 -6.66 -20.34 -23.28
CA GLY A 150 -7.24 -20.19 -24.63
C GLY A 150 -8.17 -18.98 -24.76
N LEU A 151 -7.91 -17.92 -24.01
CA LEU A 151 -8.75 -16.70 -23.96
C LEU A 151 -8.13 -15.50 -24.69
N GLU A 152 -7.07 -15.69 -25.48
CA GLU A 152 -6.40 -14.61 -26.22
C GLU A 152 -7.35 -13.87 -27.18
N GLY A 153 -8.24 -14.61 -27.84
CA GLY A 153 -9.22 -14.01 -28.76
C GLY A 153 -10.10 -12.99 -28.01
N ARG A 154 -10.64 -13.40 -26.86
CA ARG A 154 -11.47 -12.53 -26.02
C ARG A 154 -10.68 -11.33 -25.46
N TYR A 155 -9.43 -11.53 -25.08
CA TYR A 155 -8.59 -10.44 -24.60
C TYR A 155 -8.35 -9.40 -25.74
N ARG A 156 -8.08 -9.85 -26.95
CA ARG A 156 -7.92 -8.97 -28.12
C ARG A 156 -9.18 -8.20 -28.48
N GLU A 157 -10.35 -8.82 -28.39
CA GLU A 157 -11.63 -8.13 -28.62
C GLU A 157 -11.82 -6.94 -27.68
N MET A 158 -11.41 -7.09 -26.40
CA MET A 158 -11.45 -6.01 -25.42
C MET A 158 -10.32 -4.99 -25.64
N GLU A 159 -9.12 -5.44 -25.95
CA GLU A 159 -7.97 -4.57 -26.19
C GLU A 159 -8.18 -3.62 -27.38
N VAL A 160 -8.81 -4.09 -28.44
CA VAL A 160 -9.11 -3.28 -29.64
C VAL A 160 -10.44 -2.54 -29.56
N GLY A 161 -11.25 -2.78 -28.53
CA GLY A 161 -12.56 -2.13 -28.36
C GLY A 161 -13.63 -2.63 -29.32
N SER A 162 -13.51 -3.87 -29.82
CA SER A 162 -14.49 -4.44 -30.75
C SER A 162 -15.83 -4.80 -30.10
N TRP A 163 -15.84 -4.93 -28.78
CA TRP A 163 -17.04 -5.17 -27.98
C TRP A 163 -17.56 -3.85 -27.39
N SER A 164 -18.45 -3.16 -28.09
CA SER A 164 -19.01 -1.89 -27.64
C SER A 164 -20.39 -1.61 -28.23
N ALA A 165 -21.34 -1.24 -27.39
CA ALA A 165 -22.65 -0.79 -27.79
C ALA A 165 -22.64 0.58 -28.47
N VAL A 166 -21.62 1.39 -28.22
CA VAL A 166 -21.54 2.78 -28.74
C VAL A 166 -21.39 2.81 -30.26
N ASN A 167 -20.98 1.68 -30.86
CA ASN A 167 -20.91 1.54 -32.31
C ASN A 167 -22.28 1.24 -32.96
N ALA A 168 -23.34 0.99 -32.16
CA ALA A 168 -24.70 0.87 -32.67
C ALA A 168 -25.22 2.25 -33.06
N LEU A 169 -25.47 2.44 -34.34
CA LEU A 169 -25.89 3.73 -34.90
C LEU A 169 -27.41 3.98 -34.76
N ASP A 170 -28.19 2.91 -34.58
CA ASP A 170 -29.63 2.97 -34.42
C ASP A 170 -30.03 2.78 -32.93
N PRO A 171 -30.87 3.66 -32.33
CA PRO A 171 -31.39 3.47 -30.98
C PRO A 171 -32.05 2.12 -30.72
N LYS A 172 -32.70 1.52 -31.74
CA LYS A 172 -33.30 0.17 -31.62
C LYS A 172 -32.26 -0.92 -31.50
N ASP A 173 -31.20 -0.82 -32.26
CA ASP A 173 -30.07 -1.79 -32.18
C ASP A 173 -29.36 -1.67 -30.84
N LEU A 174 -29.21 -0.45 -30.31
CA LEU A 174 -28.69 -0.20 -28.98
C LEU A 174 -29.56 -0.83 -27.90
N GLU A 175 -30.88 -0.70 -27.99
CA GLU A 175 -31.81 -1.32 -27.04
C GLU A 175 -31.69 -2.84 -27.07
N VAL A 176 -31.69 -3.47 -28.24
CA VAL A 176 -31.53 -4.91 -28.40
C VAL A 176 -30.21 -5.38 -27.83
N PHE A 177 -29.12 -4.68 -28.10
CA PHE A 177 -27.79 -4.97 -27.59
C PHE A 177 -27.75 -4.88 -26.03
N CYS A 178 -28.28 -3.82 -25.46
CA CYS A 178 -28.28 -3.61 -24.00
C CYS A 178 -29.15 -4.61 -23.23
N ARG A 179 -30.14 -5.23 -23.88
CA ARG A 179 -30.98 -6.29 -23.28
C ARG A 179 -30.29 -7.64 -23.22
N GLN A 180 -29.16 -7.84 -23.90
CA GLN A 180 -28.43 -9.11 -23.84
C GLN A 180 -27.89 -9.36 -22.43
N PRO A 181 -27.83 -10.64 -22.00
CA PRO A 181 -27.28 -11.00 -20.70
C PRO A 181 -25.82 -10.56 -20.55
N LEU A 182 -25.50 -9.93 -19.42
CA LEU A 182 -24.15 -9.58 -19.04
C LEU A 182 -23.64 -10.56 -17.95
N PRO A 183 -22.33 -10.81 -17.86
CA PRO A 183 -21.77 -11.74 -16.87
C PRO A 183 -22.14 -11.43 -15.43
N TRP A 184 -22.45 -10.19 -15.11
CA TRP A 184 -22.76 -9.68 -13.77
C TRP A 184 -24.25 -9.44 -13.51
N ASP A 185 -25.14 -9.72 -14.46
CA ASP A 185 -26.60 -9.50 -14.30
C ASP A 185 -27.23 -10.30 -13.12
N HIS A 186 -26.54 -11.31 -12.62
CA HIS A 186 -26.96 -12.08 -11.44
C HIS A 186 -26.66 -11.37 -10.11
N ILE A 187 -25.96 -10.25 -10.12
CA ILE A 187 -25.63 -9.44 -8.95
C ILE A 187 -26.63 -8.29 -8.90
N ASP A 188 -27.50 -8.31 -7.89
CA ASP A 188 -28.44 -7.21 -7.66
C ASP A 188 -27.75 -6.10 -6.87
N THR A 189 -27.66 -4.92 -7.48
CA THR A 189 -27.12 -3.69 -6.86
C THR A 189 -28.23 -2.71 -6.51
N GLY A 190 -29.48 -3.07 -6.72
CA GLY A 190 -30.64 -2.19 -6.60
C GLY A 190 -30.84 -1.24 -7.78
N ILE A 191 -29.90 -1.16 -8.74
CA ILE A 191 -30.05 -0.30 -9.92
C ILE A 191 -30.75 -1.10 -11.03
N ASP A 192 -31.85 -0.55 -11.56
CA ASP A 192 -32.55 -1.14 -12.69
C ASP A 192 -31.72 -1.08 -13.96
N LYS A 193 -31.55 -2.22 -14.65
CA LYS A 193 -30.83 -2.30 -15.92
C LYS A 193 -31.46 -1.44 -17.00
N THR A 194 -32.80 -1.31 -16.99
CA THR A 194 -33.53 -0.44 -17.92
C THR A 194 -33.18 1.02 -17.67
N TRP A 195 -33.11 1.42 -16.39
CA TRP A 195 -32.67 2.77 -16.03
C TRP A 195 -31.25 3.08 -16.51
N LEU A 196 -30.31 2.11 -16.37
CA LEU A 196 -28.93 2.26 -16.87
C LEU A 196 -28.89 2.43 -18.39
N MET A 197 -29.75 1.72 -19.12
CA MET A 197 -29.87 1.85 -20.58
C MET A 197 -30.40 3.22 -20.98
N GLU A 198 -31.43 3.72 -20.31
CA GLU A 198 -31.95 5.06 -20.52
C GLU A 198 -30.93 6.14 -20.20
N ASP A 199 -30.16 5.93 -19.13
CA ASP A 199 -29.10 6.86 -18.73
C ASP A 199 -27.92 6.84 -19.73
N LEU A 200 -27.60 5.69 -20.31
CA LEU A 200 -26.66 5.59 -21.44
C LEU A 200 -27.16 6.43 -22.63
N GLN A 201 -28.43 6.32 -22.98
CA GLN A 201 -29.02 7.10 -24.08
C GLN A 201 -28.94 8.61 -23.81
N ARG A 202 -29.25 9.04 -22.57
CA ARG A 202 -29.08 10.43 -22.13
C ARG A 202 -27.61 10.90 -22.22
N ALA A 203 -26.67 10.05 -21.78
CA ALA A 203 -25.23 10.35 -21.86
C ALA A 203 -24.76 10.52 -23.31
N LEU A 204 -25.16 9.61 -24.21
CA LEU A 204 -24.81 9.69 -25.65
C LEU A 204 -25.44 10.93 -26.32
N ALA A 205 -26.58 11.40 -25.85
CA ALA A 205 -27.21 12.64 -26.28
C ALA A 205 -26.62 13.90 -25.60
N ALA A 206 -25.54 13.75 -24.81
CA ALA A 206 -24.94 14.83 -24.02
C ALA A 206 -25.94 15.57 -23.10
N SER A 207 -26.96 14.87 -22.61
CA SER A 207 -27.96 15.43 -21.71
C SER A 207 -27.42 15.50 -20.30
N VAL A 208 -27.70 16.60 -19.59
CA VAL A 208 -27.40 16.76 -18.18
C VAL A 208 -28.45 16.02 -17.34
N VAL A 209 -28.02 15.10 -16.50
CA VAL A 209 -28.87 14.40 -15.53
C VAL A 209 -28.82 15.18 -14.21
N PRO A 210 -29.95 15.60 -13.64
CA PRO A 210 -29.98 16.31 -12.37
C PRO A 210 -29.48 15.44 -11.22
N ASP A 211 -28.78 16.07 -10.26
CA ASP A 211 -28.34 15.39 -9.03
C ASP A 211 -29.55 15.15 -8.12
N CYS A 212 -29.82 13.89 -7.80
CA CYS A 212 -30.95 13.49 -6.97
C CYS A 212 -30.88 13.99 -5.52
N SER A 213 -29.70 14.42 -5.05
CA SER A 213 -29.54 15.06 -3.74
C SER A 213 -30.23 16.43 -3.66
N PHE A 214 -30.41 17.13 -4.80
CA PHE A 214 -30.89 18.52 -4.86
C PHE A 214 -32.09 18.71 -5.77
N HIS A 215 -32.26 17.88 -6.79
CA HIS A 215 -33.21 18.14 -7.88
C HIS A 215 -34.35 17.12 -7.99
N GLY A 216 -34.48 16.25 -7.01
CA GLY A 216 -35.50 15.19 -6.97
C GLY A 216 -35.01 13.83 -7.48
N CYS A 217 -35.75 12.79 -7.15
CA CYS A 217 -35.38 11.40 -7.42
C CYS A 217 -35.36 11.10 -8.92
N SER A 218 -34.33 10.40 -9.40
CA SER A 218 -34.20 9.90 -10.77
C SER A 218 -34.78 8.48 -10.98
N SER A 219 -35.36 7.90 -9.94
CA SER A 219 -35.98 6.56 -9.95
C SER A 219 -35.05 5.43 -10.42
N CYS A 220 -33.75 5.50 -10.05
CA CYS A 220 -32.74 4.50 -10.44
C CYS A 220 -32.89 3.13 -9.73
N GLY A 221 -33.74 3.03 -8.70
CA GLY A 221 -33.98 1.80 -7.93
C GLY A 221 -33.09 1.63 -6.70
N VAL A 222 -32.02 2.43 -6.51
CA VAL A 222 -31.08 2.26 -5.38
C VAL A 222 -31.69 2.60 -4.04
N CYS A 223 -32.50 3.66 -3.98
CA CYS A 223 -33.13 4.11 -2.74
C CYS A 223 -34.50 3.46 -2.58
N GLY A 224 -34.85 3.05 -1.36
CA GLY A 224 -36.13 2.45 -1.03
C GLY A 224 -36.48 2.65 0.45
N PRO A 225 -37.62 2.13 0.91
CA PRO A 225 -38.05 2.28 2.30
C PRO A 225 -37.01 1.81 3.33
N GLU A 226 -36.20 0.81 2.98
CA GLU A 226 -35.16 0.25 3.84
C GLU A 226 -33.86 1.08 3.82
N LEU A 227 -33.52 1.68 2.70
CA LEU A 227 -32.27 2.46 2.52
C LEU A 227 -32.50 3.98 2.67
N GLY A 228 -33.76 4.43 2.75
CA GLY A 228 -34.12 5.84 2.81
C GLY A 228 -33.87 6.56 1.51
N HIS A 229 -33.97 7.88 1.56
CA HIS A 229 -33.66 8.77 0.44
C HIS A 229 -32.30 9.43 0.62
N ASN A 230 -31.66 9.79 -0.49
CA ASN A 230 -30.43 10.58 -0.44
C ASN A 230 -30.73 11.95 0.20
N VAL A 231 -30.20 12.20 1.38
CA VAL A 231 -30.42 13.41 2.16
C VAL A 231 -29.07 14.11 2.39
N VAL A 232 -28.97 15.34 1.90
CA VAL A 232 -27.83 16.19 2.22
C VAL A 232 -28.04 16.78 3.61
N VAL A 233 -27.26 16.32 4.57
CA VAL A 233 -27.27 16.88 5.93
C VAL A 233 -26.59 18.26 5.93
N GLN A 234 -27.08 19.16 6.79
CA GLN A 234 -26.41 20.45 6.99
C GLN A 234 -24.97 20.22 7.45
N ALA A 235 -24.02 20.93 6.87
CA ALA A 235 -22.65 20.89 7.31
C ALA A 235 -22.57 21.22 8.80
N PRO A 236 -21.85 20.41 9.62
CA PRO A 236 -21.65 20.74 11.01
C PRO A 236 -20.93 22.08 11.12
N VAL A 237 -21.27 22.84 12.16
CA VAL A 237 -20.55 24.09 12.48
C VAL A 237 -19.09 23.72 12.72
N VAL A 238 -18.20 24.16 11.84
CA VAL A 238 -16.76 23.99 12.04
C VAL A 238 -16.36 24.89 13.20
N PRO A 239 -15.85 24.34 14.32
CA PRO A 239 -15.38 25.18 15.41
C PRO A 239 -14.29 26.14 14.89
N PRO A 240 -14.21 27.36 15.43
CA PRO A 240 -13.18 28.31 15.05
C PRO A 240 -11.82 27.65 15.18
N GLN A 241 -10.99 27.79 14.14
CA GLN A 241 -9.64 27.26 14.17
C GLN A 241 -8.88 27.96 15.31
N VAL A 242 -8.62 27.24 16.38
CA VAL A 242 -7.67 27.69 17.38
C VAL A 242 -6.30 27.74 16.71
N PRO A 243 -5.56 28.86 16.78
CA PRO A 243 -4.19 28.91 16.24
C PRO A 243 -3.41 27.72 16.78
N THR A 244 -2.92 26.88 15.89
CA THR A 244 -2.11 25.73 16.27
C THR A 244 -0.80 26.27 16.83
N GLN A 245 -0.65 26.29 18.15
CA GLN A 245 0.67 26.50 18.75
C GLN A 245 1.58 25.38 18.27
N ALA A 246 2.84 25.73 17.97
CA ALA A 246 3.83 24.72 17.69
C ALA A 246 3.88 23.75 18.88
N PRO A 247 3.85 22.43 18.64
CA PRO A 247 3.89 21.47 19.72
C PRO A 247 5.19 21.64 20.53
N PRO A 248 5.16 21.42 21.85
CA PRO A 248 6.31 21.61 22.72
C PRO A 248 7.47 20.69 22.33
N SER A 249 8.68 21.24 22.29
CA SER A 249 9.87 20.54 21.80
C SER A 249 11.01 20.46 22.84
N GLU A 250 10.81 20.98 24.04
CA GLU A 250 11.74 20.85 25.16
C GLU A 250 11.98 19.36 25.49
N ARG A 251 13.17 19.07 26.01
CA ARG A 251 13.59 17.71 26.39
C ARG A 251 14.06 17.74 27.84
N VAL A 252 13.16 17.46 28.75
CA VAL A 252 13.41 17.50 30.20
C VAL A 252 13.64 16.10 30.77
N CYS A 253 12.87 15.13 30.31
CA CYS A 253 12.92 13.74 30.79
C CYS A 253 12.98 12.77 29.60
N ARG A 254 13.75 11.69 29.76
CA ARG A 254 13.80 10.57 28.80
C ARG A 254 13.55 9.28 29.56
N LEU A 255 12.49 8.57 29.16
CA LEU A 255 12.14 7.28 29.72
C LEU A 255 12.42 6.18 28.73
N ARG A 256 13.11 5.13 29.17
CA ARG A 256 13.37 3.89 28.47
C ARG A 256 12.37 2.85 28.86
N ILE A 257 11.70 2.27 27.88
CA ILE A 257 10.58 1.37 28.05
C ILE A 257 10.93 0.04 27.42
N GLN A 258 10.78 -1.03 28.19
CA GLN A 258 10.78 -2.39 27.70
C GLN A 258 9.35 -2.80 27.40
N PHE A 259 9.08 -3.41 26.25
CA PHE A 259 7.72 -3.80 25.87
C PHE A 259 7.70 -5.09 25.08
N SER A 260 6.55 -5.79 25.08
CA SER A 260 6.29 -6.94 24.22
C SER A 260 5.33 -6.60 23.10
N LYS A 261 5.42 -7.37 21.99
CA LYS A 261 4.53 -7.28 20.81
C LYS A 261 4.13 -8.69 20.41
N THR A 262 2.89 -9.10 20.66
CA THR A 262 2.45 -10.50 20.52
C THR A 262 1.09 -10.61 19.82
N GLY A 263 0.76 -11.81 19.37
CA GLY A 263 -0.51 -12.12 18.75
C GLY A 263 -0.75 -11.32 17.46
N SER A 264 -1.95 -10.79 17.27
CA SER A 264 -2.30 -10.00 16.08
C SER A 264 -1.41 -8.77 15.87
N MET A 265 -0.76 -8.27 16.92
CA MET A 265 0.17 -7.14 16.80
C MET A 265 1.43 -7.51 16.01
N ALA A 266 1.78 -8.79 15.86
CA ALA A 266 2.85 -9.25 14.97
C ALA A 266 2.68 -8.73 13.54
N LEU A 267 1.43 -8.56 13.08
CA LEU A 267 1.08 -8.07 11.76
C LEU A 267 1.20 -6.54 11.58
N LEU A 268 1.55 -5.79 12.62
CA LEU A 268 1.87 -4.38 12.49
C LEU A 268 3.28 -4.18 11.93
N SER A 269 3.39 -3.40 10.85
CA SER A 269 4.68 -2.91 10.37
C SER A 269 5.31 -1.93 11.38
N HIS A 270 6.60 -1.64 11.22
CA HIS A 270 7.27 -0.65 12.07
C HIS A 270 6.60 0.73 12.01
N LEU A 271 6.18 1.18 10.83
CA LEU A 271 5.51 2.46 10.68
C LEU A 271 4.10 2.47 11.30
N ASP A 272 3.38 1.37 11.24
CA ASP A 272 2.06 1.27 11.86
C ASP A 272 2.15 1.19 13.38
N LEU A 273 3.18 0.52 13.91
CA LEU A 273 3.50 0.54 15.34
C LEU A 273 3.78 1.97 15.82
N MET A 274 4.59 2.74 15.07
CA MET A 274 4.86 4.14 15.40
C MET A 274 3.59 5.00 15.37
N ARG A 275 2.73 4.82 14.36
CA ARG A 275 1.43 5.53 14.28
C ARG A 275 0.48 5.16 15.42
N MET A 276 0.46 3.89 15.79
CA MET A 276 -0.34 3.40 16.93
C MET A 276 0.14 4.05 18.23
N LEU A 277 1.45 4.07 18.49
CA LEU A 277 2.05 4.73 19.64
C LEU A 277 1.75 6.24 19.66
N GLU A 278 1.87 6.92 18.51
CA GLU A 278 1.51 8.35 18.41
C GLU A 278 0.05 8.61 18.81
N ARG A 279 -0.88 7.78 18.33
CA ARG A 279 -2.30 7.91 18.68
C ARG A 279 -2.55 7.64 20.18
N ALA A 280 -1.88 6.65 20.77
CA ALA A 280 -1.97 6.34 22.19
C ALA A 280 -1.42 7.49 23.03
N LEU A 281 -0.27 8.06 22.67
CA LEU A 281 0.33 9.21 23.34
C LEU A 281 -0.56 10.46 23.28
N ARG A 282 -1.17 10.75 22.13
CA ARG A 282 -2.13 11.86 22.02
C ARG A 282 -3.35 11.70 22.94
N ARG A 283 -3.79 10.47 23.16
CA ARG A 283 -4.94 10.16 24.03
C ARG A 283 -4.57 10.14 25.51
N SER A 284 -3.31 9.86 25.85
CA SER A 284 -2.85 9.75 27.23
C SER A 284 -2.78 11.11 27.96
N GLY A 285 -2.67 12.21 27.22
CA GLY A 285 -2.42 13.53 27.80
C GLY A 285 -1.03 13.70 28.42
N LEU A 286 -0.13 12.72 28.25
CA LEU A 286 1.24 12.81 28.76
C LEU A 286 2.02 13.93 28.04
N PRO A 287 2.95 14.63 28.73
CA PRO A 287 3.66 15.78 28.21
C PRO A 287 4.81 15.37 27.24
N ILE A 288 4.44 14.65 26.16
CA ILE A 288 5.41 14.17 25.16
C ILE A 288 6.08 15.32 24.42
N SER A 289 7.40 15.25 24.24
CA SER A 289 8.19 16.18 23.43
C SER A 289 8.07 15.85 21.93
N PHE A 290 8.07 16.89 21.10
CA PHE A 290 7.98 16.75 19.63
C PHE A 290 9.27 17.18 18.95
N THR A 291 9.51 16.66 17.76
CA THR A 291 10.58 17.11 16.88
C THR A 291 10.26 18.50 16.32
N GLY A 292 11.27 19.30 16.04
CA GLY A 292 11.10 20.56 15.29
C GLY A 292 10.78 20.33 13.80
N GLY A 293 10.41 21.41 13.09
CA GLY A 293 10.21 21.41 11.64
C GLY A 293 8.74 21.45 11.21
N PHE A 294 8.50 21.23 9.90
CA PHE A 294 7.17 21.38 9.29
C PHE A 294 6.19 20.25 9.63
N HIS A 295 6.69 19.11 10.06
CA HIS A 295 5.89 17.93 10.45
C HIS A 295 6.39 17.41 11.80
N PRO A 296 6.03 18.07 12.92
CA PRO A 296 6.44 17.63 14.23
C PRO A 296 5.90 16.23 14.54
N LEU A 297 6.79 15.33 14.96
CA LEU A 297 6.45 13.98 15.41
C LEU A 297 6.82 13.82 16.89
N PRO A 298 6.06 13.01 17.65
CA PRO A 298 6.45 12.66 19.00
C PRO A 298 7.87 12.07 19.03
N ARG A 299 8.67 12.43 20.01
CA ARG A 299 10.01 11.88 20.18
C ARG A 299 9.94 10.49 20.80
N VAL A 300 9.69 9.52 19.93
CA VAL A 300 9.67 8.10 20.23
C VAL A 300 10.73 7.42 19.36
N GLN A 301 11.62 6.66 19.96
CA GLN A 301 12.67 5.92 19.29
C GLN A 301 12.56 4.43 19.65
N ILE A 302 12.24 3.57 18.69
CA ILE A 302 12.31 2.11 18.85
C ILE A 302 13.74 1.66 18.52
N ALA A 303 14.28 0.74 19.33
CA ALA A 303 15.66 0.29 19.28
C ALA A 303 16.05 -0.30 17.91
N LEU A 304 15.27 -1.26 17.43
CA LEU A 304 15.51 -1.95 16.15
C LEU A 304 14.18 -2.37 15.53
N ALA A 305 13.99 -2.03 14.25
CA ALA A 305 12.77 -2.41 13.53
C ALA A 305 12.54 -3.93 13.55
N LEU A 306 11.30 -4.34 13.85
CA LEU A 306 10.88 -5.74 13.84
C LEU A 306 10.27 -6.06 12.47
N PRO A 307 10.60 -7.21 11.85
CA PRO A 307 9.97 -7.65 10.61
C PRO A 307 8.45 -7.79 10.76
N LEU A 308 7.73 -7.62 9.66
CA LEU A 308 6.30 -7.91 9.61
C LEU A 308 6.08 -9.40 9.87
N GLY A 309 5.08 -9.74 10.67
CA GLY A 309 4.78 -11.11 11.09
C GLY A 309 5.60 -11.61 12.29
N ALA A 310 6.59 -10.84 12.76
CA ALA A 310 7.38 -11.21 13.93
C ALA A 310 6.71 -10.77 15.23
N GLU A 311 6.66 -11.67 16.20
CA GLU A 311 6.41 -11.36 17.60
C GLU A 311 7.66 -10.86 18.30
N ALA A 312 7.48 -10.20 19.43
CA ALA A 312 8.56 -9.77 20.29
C ALA A 312 8.24 -10.03 21.75
N GLY A 313 9.16 -10.72 22.43
CA GLY A 313 9.05 -10.95 23.88
C GLY A 313 9.51 -9.75 24.69
N SER A 314 10.56 -9.06 24.20
CA SER A 314 11.16 -7.93 24.92
C SER A 314 11.89 -7.01 23.94
N GLU A 315 11.27 -5.88 23.64
CA GLU A 315 11.78 -4.81 22.81
C GLU A 315 12.06 -3.56 23.65
N TRP A 316 12.80 -2.63 23.07
CA TRP A 316 13.12 -1.38 23.72
C TRP A 316 12.67 -0.16 22.91
N MET A 317 12.15 0.86 23.60
CA MET A 317 11.91 2.17 23.04
C MET A 317 12.22 3.26 24.05
N ASP A 318 12.64 4.41 23.55
CA ASP A 318 12.82 5.61 24.35
C ASP A 318 11.74 6.63 23.97
N MET A 319 11.23 7.32 24.97
CA MET A 319 10.31 8.45 24.84
C MET A 319 10.85 9.66 25.58
N GLU A 320 10.76 10.86 24.97
CA GLU A 320 11.22 12.10 25.59
C GLU A 320 10.04 12.99 25.94
N PHE A 321 10.10 13.63 27.09
CA PHE A 321 9.01 14.43 27.66
C PHE A 321 9.48 15.86 27.93
N THR A 322 8.52 16.81 27.94
CA THR A 322 8.74 18.23 28.21
C THR A 322 8.79 18.57 29.69
N GLU A 323 8.42 17.63 30.54
CA GLU A 323 8.40 17.74 32.01
C GLU A 323 8.97 16.47 32.63
N ALA A 324 9.38 16.53 33.88
CA ALA A 324 9.76 15.36 34.65
C ALA A 324 8.54 14.43 34.82
N LEU A 325 8.70 13.18 34.49
CA LEU A 325 7.63 12.18 34.50
C LEU A 325 8.10 10.94 35.25
N ASP A 326 7.38 10.53 36.27
CA ASP A 326 7.64 9.28 36.98
C ASP A 326 7.36 8.06 36.08
N PRO A 327 8.24 7.03 36.08
CA PRO A 327 8.04 5.79 35.29
C PRO A 327 6.67 5.13 35.53
N GLY A 328 6.15 5.13 36.77
CA GLY A 328 4.85 4.58 37.08
C GLY A 328 3.70 5.38 36.49
N GLN A 329 3.81 6.71 36.41
CA GLN A 329 2.81 7.58 35.77
C GLN A 329 2.75 7.29 34.27
N LEU A 330 3.90 7.09 33.58
CA LEU A 330 3.91 6.68 32.19
C LEU A 330 3.15 5.36 32.00
N GLN A 331 3.47 4.35 32.80
CA GLN A 331 2.88 3.02 32.69
C GLN A 331 1.37 3.07 32.93
N GLN A 332 0.93 3.76 33.97
CA GLN A 332 -0.50 3.93 34.29
C GLN A 332 -1.27 4.72 33.22
N GLY A 333 -0.66 5.75 32.65
CA GLY A 333 -1.29 6.60 31.64
C GLY A 333 -1.30 5.98 30.22
N LEU A 334 -0.29 5.20 29.84
CA LEU A 334 -0.14 4.70 28.48
C LEU A 334 -0.68 3.27 28.31
N GLN A 335 -0.41 2.35 29.26
CA GLN A 335 -0.79 0.93 29.12
C GLN A 335 -2.27 0.70 28.81
N PRO A 336 -3.24 1.37 29.44
CA PRO A 336 -4.67 1.17 29.15
C PRO A 336 -5.09 1.60 27.75
N LEU A 337 -4.28 2.38 27.07
CA LEU A 337 -4.53 2.93 25.74
C LEU A 337 -3.89 2.12 24.61
N LEU A 338 -3.05 1.15 24.97
CA LEU A 338 -2.41 0.24 24.04
C LEU A 338 -3.35 -0.92 23.70
N PRO A 339 -3.32 -1.43 22.44
CA PRO A 339 -4.13 -2.57 22.06
C PRO A 339 -3.65 -3.85 22.75
N PRO A 340 -4.54 -4.87 22.88
CA PRO A 340 -4.14 -6.20 23.33
C PRO A 340 -2.97 -6.73 22.50
N GLY A 341 -1.94 -7.28 23.15
CA GLY A 341 -0.71 -7.76 22.51
C GLY A 341 0.46 -6.76 22.52
N ILE A 342 0.25 -5.52 22.99
CA ILE A 342 1.34 -4.60 23.35
C ILE A 342 1.33 -4.38 24.87
N THR A 343 2.38 -4.80 25.54
CA THR A 343 2.50 -4.69 27.00
C THR A 343 3.79 -3.98 27.39
N LEU A 344 3.69 -2.97 28.23
CA LEU A 344 4.85 -2.31 28.84
C LEU A 344 5.36 -3.19 29.99
N LEU A 345 6.60 -3.70 29.87
CA LEU A 345 7.19 -4.64 30.82
C LEU A 345 7.93 -3.92 31.93
N SER A 346 8.70 -2.90 31.59
CA SER A 346 9.42 -2.05 32.53
C SER A 346 9.59 -0.63 31.97
N VAL A 347 9.73 0.32 32.86
CA VAL A 347 10.04 1.72 32.53
C VAL A 347 11.12 2.22 33.47
N SER A 348 12.13 2.88 32.92
CA SER A 348 13.24 3.46 33.69
C SER A 348 13.62 4.82 33.11
N GLU A 349 14.08 5.73 33.98
CA GLU A 349 14.66 6.99 33.54
C GLU A 349 16.09 6.79 33.04
N VAL A 350 16.43 7.48 31.94
CA VAL A 350 17.78 7.51 31.37
C VAL A 350 18.20 8.95 31.05
N PRO A 351 19.50 9.25 31.02
CA PRO A 351 19.96 10.62 30.73
C PRO A 351 19.48 11.12 29.36
N VAL A 352 18.90 12.32 29.32
CA VAL A 352 18.42 12.96 28.09
C VAL A 352 19.56 13.15 27.08
N SER A 353 20.76 13.48 27.55
CA SER A 353 21.97 13.67 26.75
C SER A 353 22.77 12.40 26.49
N GLY A 354 22.25 11.25 26.91
CA GLY A 354 22.90 9.93 26.69
C GLY A 354 22.94 9.49 25.23
N PRO A 355 23.64 8.40 24.93
CA PRO A 355 23.68 7.82 23.60
C PRO A 355 22.27 7.44 23.09
N SER A 356 22.11 7.37 21.78
CA SER A 356 20.82 6.93 21.22
C SER A 356 20.60 5.44 21.52
N LEU A 357 19.35 5.05 21.71
CA LEU A 357 19.00 3.65 22.03
C LEU A 357 19.57 2.66 21.02
N SER A 358 19.60 3.01 19.72
CA SER A 358 20.17 2.15 18.67
C SER A 358 21.68 1.92 18.78
N GLN A 359 22.42 2.82 19.44
CA GLN A 359 23.86 2.65 19.68
C GLN A 359 24.17 1.74 20.89
N GLU A 360 23.18 1.53 21.74
CA GLU A 360 23.34 0.69 22.94
C GLU A 360 22.98 -0.77 22.69
N ILE A 361 22.36 -1.13 21.58
CA ILE A 361 22.02 -2.51 21.24
C ILE A 361 23.31 -3.29 20.98
N ARG A 362 23.43 -4.47 21.55
CA ARG A 362 24.59 -5.38 21.41
C ARG A 362 24.23 -6.67 20.68
N ALA A 363 23.08 -7.25 21.00
CA ALA A 363 22.65 -8.49 20.38
C ALA A 363 21.14 -8.60 20.25
N ALA A 364 20.71 -9.48 19.35
CA ALA A 364 19.33 -9.91 19.18
C ALA A 364 19.23 -11.43 19.35
N VAL A 365 18.24 -11.88 20.12
CA VAL A 365 17.93 -13.30 20.31
C VAL A 365 16.59 -13.60 19.66
N TRP A 366 16.58 -14.61 18.80
CA TRP A 366 15.43 -15.03 18.04
C TRP A 366 15.08 -16.48 18.28
N SER A 367 13.79 -16.80 18.28
CA SER A 367 13.23 -18.14 18.15
C SER A 367 12.33 -18.20 16.92
N PHE A 368 12.46 -19.24 16.12
CA PHE A 368 11.68 -19.40 14.88
C PHE A 368 11.62 -20.86 14.45
N ASP A 369 10.61 -21.19 13.67
CA ASP A 369 10.40 -22.51 13.11
C ASP A 369 10.67 -22.48 11.59
N LEU A 370 11.33 -23.50 11.08
CA LEU A 370 11.53 -23.78 9.65
C LEU A 370 10.80 -25.07 9.29
N GLU A 371 10.12 -25.08 8.16
CA GLU A 371 9.38 -26.24 7.67
C GLU A 371 9.57 -26.38 6.16
N LEU A 372 9.84 -27.60 5.68
CA LEU A 372 9.89 -27.84 4.24
C LEU A 372 8.48 -27.63 3.63
N GLU A 373 8.40 -26.88 2.55
CA GLU A 373 7.11 -26.66 1.86
C GLU A 373 6.50 -27.97 1.33
N SER A 374 7.32 -28.97 1.06
CA SER A 374 6.87 -30.33 0.70
C SER A 374 6.23 -31.10 1.85
N GLY A 375 6.39 -30.65 3.11
CA GLY A 375 5.92 -31.36 4.31
C GLY A 375 6.69 -32.64 4.63
N LEU A 376 7.78 -32.93 3.91
CA LEU A 376 8.62 -34.11 4.15
C LEU A 376 9.47 -33.96 5.40
N THR A 377 9.62 -35.06 6.13
CA THR A 377 10.58 -35.14 7.24
C THR A 377 11.97 -35.41 6.71
N ILE A 378 12.94 -34.62 7.15
CA ILE A 378 14.38 -34.81 6.83
C ILE A 378 15.23 -34.73 8.09
N ASP A 379 16.45 -35.24 8.01
CA ASP A 379 17.48 -34.96 9.00
C ASP A 379 18.14 -33.60 8.70
N TRP A 380 17.92 -32.63 9.59
CA TRP A 380 18.45 -31.26 9.46
C TRP A 380 19.93 -31.16 9.90
N SER A 381 20.46 -32.19 10.59
CA SER A 381 21.77 -32.11 11.22
C SER A 381 22.92 -31.85 10.24
N PRO A 382 22.96 -32.46 9.03
CA PRO A 382 24.03 -32.19 8.07
C PRO A 382 24.07 -30.75 7.61
N ALA A 383 22.88 -30.18 7.28
CA ALA A 383 22.75 -28.80 6.78
C ALA A 383 23.15 -27.77 7.86
N ILE A 384 22.70 -27.98 9.11
CA ILE A 384 23.08 -27.12 10.24
C ILE A 384 24.56 -27.21 10.53
N SER A 385 25.14 -28.43 10.51
CA SER A 385 26.58 -28.65 10.73
C SER A 385 27.39 -27.93 9.65
N ALA A 386 26.98 -28.02 8.39
CA ALA A 386 27.64 -27.33 7.28
C ALA A 386 27.57 -25.80 7.45
N LEU A 387 26.42 -25.26 7.83
CA LEU A 387 26.23 -23.81 8.08
C LEU A 387 27.13 -23.34 9.24
N LEU A 388 27.20 -24.10 10.33
CA LEU A 388 28.02 -23.76 11.50
C LEU A 388 29.52 -23.90 11.23
N ALA A 389 29.92 -24.81 10.35
CA ALA A 389 31.32 -25.04 9.96
C ALA A 389 31.81 -24.08 8.87
N ALA A 390 30.92 -23.34 8.23
CA ALA A 390 31.28 -22.41 7.17
C ALA A 390 32.14 -21.25 7.68
N ASP A 391 33.29 -21.00 7.02
CA ASP A 391 34.18 -19.89 7.34
C ASP A 391 33.57 -18.53 7.04
N GLN A 392 32.68 -18.48 6.06
CA GLN A 392 31.97 -17.27 5.62
C GLN A 392 30.48 -17.56 5.41
N LEU A 393 29.63 -16.61 5.78
CA LEU A 393 28.18 -16.61 5.53
C LEU A 393 27.82 -15.38 4.69
N MET A 394 27.97 -15.53 3.37
CA MET A 394 27.79 -14.42 2.45
C MET A 394 26.30 -14.12 2.26
N TRP A 395 25.95 -12.84 2.41
CA TRP A 395 24.63 -12.34 2.12
C TRP A 395 24.70 -11.32 0.98
N HIS A 396 23.86 -11.53 -0.04
CA HIS A 396 23.77 -10.67 -1.19
C HIS A 396 22.44 -9.92 -1.18
N ASP A 397 22.50 -8.58 -1.21
CA ASP A 397 21.33 -7.73 -1.29
C ASP A 397 21.58 -6.55 -2.25
N THR A 398 20.60 -5.66 -2.37
CA THR A 398 20.75 -4.41 -3.14
C THR A 398 20.53 -3.21 -2.25
N ASP A 399 21.27 -2.13 -2.50
CA ASP A 399 21.03 -0.86 -1.81
C ASP A 399 19.74 -0.19 -2.32
N LYS A 400 19.34 0.93 -1.68
CA LYS A 400 18.16 1.72 -2.07
C LYS A 400 18.19 2.26 -3.52
N LYS A 401 19.35 2.18 -4.19
CA LYS A 401 19.56 2.60 -5.59
C LYS A 401 19.68 1.41 -6.54
N GLY A 402 19.39 0.18 -6.06
CA GLY A 402 19.44 -1.04 -6.86
C GLY A 402 20.86 -1.58 -7.12
N ARG A 403 21.90 -1.07 -6.44
CA ARG A 403 23.27 -1.54 -6.63
C ARG A 403 23.53 -2.79 -5.79
N PRO A 404 24.15 -3.85 -6.35
CA PRO A 404 24.44 -5.08 -5.61
C PRO A 404 25.42 -4.80 -4.47
N ARG A 405 25.18 -5.45 -3.35
CA ARG A 405 25.98 -5.39 -2.14
C ARG A 405 26.13 -6.79 -1.54
N SER A 406 27.32 -7.12 -1.13
CA SER A 406 27.63 -8.39 -0.47
C SER A 406 28.26 -8.13 0.89
N ARG A 407 27.93 -8.96 1.87
CA ARG A 407 28.55 -8.90 3.18
C ARG A 407 28.70 -10.30 3.78
N ASP A 408 29.76 -10.51 4.53
CA ASP A 408 29.92 -11.68 5.35
C ASP A 408 29.22 -11.48 6.71
N CYS A 409 28.31 -12.37 7.04
CA CYS A 409 27.53 -12.35 8.28
C CYS A 409 28.08 -13.32 9.32
N ARG A 410 29.19 -14.06 9.06
CA ARG A 410 29.75 -15.05 9.98
C ARG A 410 30.17 -14.40 11.30
N SER A 411 30.78 -13.22 11.24
CA SER A 411 31.29 -12.51 12.41
C SER A 411 30.23 -12.06 13.41
N VAL A 412 28.98 -11.90 12.96
CA VAL A 412 27.86 -11.48 13.84
C VAL A 412 27.06 -12.68 14.36
N LEU A 413 27.28 -13.89 13.91
CA LEU A 413 26.67 -15.11 14.45
C LEU A 413 27.35 -15.51 15.75
N ARG A 414 26.69 -15.32 16.89
CA ARG A 414 27.17 -15.79 18.19
C ARG A 414 26.86 -17.26 18.41
N ARG A 415 25.59 -17.63 18.22
CA ARG A 415 25.11 -18.97 18.54
C ARG A 415 23.85 -19.30 17.70
N LEU A 416 23.79 -20.57 17.29
CA LEU A 416 22.61 -21.15 16.65
C LEU A 416 22.36 -22.53 17.28
N ASP A 417 21.26 -22.66 18.01
CA ASP A 417 20.87 -23.89 18.69
C ASP A 417 19.64 -24.51 18.02
N VAL A 418 19.66 -25.85 17.93
CA VAL A 418 18.48 -26.64 17.60
C VAL A 418 17.70 -26.91 18.88
N VAL A 419 16.41 -26.54 18.89
CA VAL A 419 15.55 -26.69 20.08
C VAL A 419 14.58 -27.87 19.92
N SER A 420 14.30 -28.31 18.67
CA SER A 420 13.46 -29.47 18.36
C SER A 420 14.29 -30.73 18.14
N GLU A 421 13.61 -31.89 18.05
CA GLU A 421 14.25 -33.12 17.57
C GLU A 421 14.69 -32.94 16.10
N ASN A 422 15.84 -33.52 15.74
CA ASN A 422 16.44 -33.32 14.42
C ASN A 422 15.66 -33.96 13.26
N GLU A 423 14.94 -35.05 13.53
CA GLU A 423 14.07 -35.73 12.57
C GLU A 423 12.63 -35.26 12.75
N SER A 424 12.30 -34.15 12.09
CA SER A 424 10.97 -33.54 12.15
C SER A 424 10.69 -32.76 10.85
N PRO A 425 9.45 -32.69 10.38
CA PRO A 425 9.11 -31.78 9.29
C PRO A 425 9.34 -30.31 9.68
N ARG A 426 9.37 -30.03 10.99
CA ARG A 426 9.56 -28.68 11.54
C ARG A 426 10.78 -28.61 12.42
N LEU A 427 11.71 -27.74 12.04
CA LEU A 427 12.93 -27.46 12.80
C LEU A 427 12.75 -26.17 13.62
N ARG A 428 12.86 -26.26 14.94
CA ARG A 428 12.87 -25.07 15.81
C ARG A 428 14.29 -24.66 16.14
N LEU A 429 14.59 -23.40 15.85
CA LEU A 429 15.91 -22.80 16.05
C LEU A 429 15.86 -21.64 17.03
N ARG A 430 16.96 -21.47 17.76
CA ARG A 430 17.27 -20.28 18.53
C ARG A 430 18.57 -19.68 18.02
N LEU A 431 18.49 -18.42 17.55
CA LEU A 431 19.59 -17.64 17.00
C LEU A 431 19.98 -16.52 17.96
N GLU A 432 21.25 -16.43 18.32
CA GLU A 432 21.85 -15.27 19.00
C GLU A 432 22.82 -14.59 18.03
N ALA A 433 22.61 -13.32 17.76
CA ALA A 433 23.43 -12.57 16.82
C ALA A 433 23.79 -11.19 17.34
N ASP A 434 25.04 -10.79 17.12
CA ASP A 434 25.52 -9.44 17.41
C ASP A 434 24.79 -8.40 16.53
N VAL A 435 24.73 -7.18 17.05
CA VAL A 435 24.32 -6.01 16.28
C VAL A 435 25.56 -5.15 16.05
N ASP A 436 25.90 -4.93 14.78
CA ASP A 436 27.06 -4.14 14.42
C ASP A 436 26.87 -2.63 14.68
N ALA A 437 27.93 -1.85 14.55
CA ALA A 437 27.91 -0.41 14.77
C ALA A 437 26.94 0.37 13.82
N MET A 438 26.49 -0.26 12.74
CA MET A 438 25.50 0.30 11.83
C MET A 438 24.05 -0.16 12.15
N GLY A 439 23.85 -0.86 13.28
CA GLY A 439 22.56 -1.40 13.68
C GLY A 439 22.10 -2.62 12.86
N ARG A 440 23.01 -3.34 12.19
CA ARG A 440 22.71 -4.52 11.40
C ARG A 440 22.99 -5.78 12.23
N SER A 441 22.11 -6.75 12.11
CA SER A 441 22.22 -8.06 12.76
C SER A 441 21.86 -9.16 11.77
N LEU A 442 22.15 -10.38 12.13
CA LEU A 442 21.70 -11.57 11.42
C LEU A 442 20.20 -11.80 11.69
N ARG A 443 19.47 -12.14 10.65
CA ARG A 443 18.02 -12.37 10.71
C ARG A 443 17.67 -13.82 10.42
N PRO A 444 16.59 -14.37 10.98
CA PRO A 444 16.11 -15.71 10.68
C PRO A 444 15.93 -16.02 9.19
N SER A 445 15.50 -15.06 8.39
CA SER A 445 15.36 -15.21 6.93
C SER A 445 16.70 -15.48 6.20
N GLN A 446 17.82 -15.06 6.76
CA GLN A 446 19.14 -15.35 6.20
C GLN A 446 19.58 -16.79 6.56
N ILE A 447 19.27 -17.25 7.76
CA ILE A 447 19.47 -18.66 8.16
C ILE A 447 18.61 -19.58 7.28
N GLN A 448 17.33 -19.23 7.08
CA GLN A 448 16.42 -19.92 6.15
C GLN A 448 17.05 -20.06 4.77
N HIS A 449 17.49 -18.96 4.17
CA HIS A 449 18.07 -18.93 2.82
C HIS A 449 19.30 -19.85 2.68
N TRP A 450 20.26 -19.80 3.61
CA TRP A 450 21.43 -20.66 3.56
C TRP A 450 21.09 -22.14 3.76
N LEU A 451 20.09 -22.47 4.57
CA LEU A 451 19.60 -23.83 4.70
C LEU A 451 18.87 -24.30 3.44
N GLU A 452 18.11 -23.43 2.77
CA GLU A 452 17.51 -23.73 1.46
C GLU A 452 18.56 -24.08 0.41
N GLU A 453 19.67 -23.34 0.38
CA GLU A 453 20.80 -23.63 -0.52
C GLU A 453 21.43 -24.98 -0.21
N GLN A 454 21.63 -25.35 1.06
CA GLN A 454 22.21 -26.62 1.48
C GLN A 454 21.30 -27.82 1.17
N ILE A 455 19.98 -27.65 1.37
CA ILE A 455 19.01 -28.74 1.20
C ILE A 455 18.50 -28.78 -0.24
N SER A 456 18.68 -27.71 -1.03
CA SER A 456 18.14 -27.53 -2.39
C SER A 456 16.62 -27.70 -2.45
N ALA A 457 15.90 -27.23 -1.42
CA ALA A 457 14.46 -27.30 -1.32
C ALA A 457 13.92 -26.04 -0.64
N PRO A 458 12.73 -25.55 -1.01
CA PRO A 458 12.11 -24.38 -0.40
C PRO A 458 11.67 -24.67 1.04
N ILE A 459 11.97 -23.73 1.92
CA ILE A 459 11.69 -23.78 3.36
C ILE A 459 10.75 -22.63 3.72
N ALA A 460 9.69 -22.91 4.46
CA ALA A 460 8.82 -21.89 5.03
C ALA A 460 9.36 -21.46 6.41
N LEU A 461 9.46 -20.14 6.64
CA LEU A 461 9.76 -19.55 7.93
C LEU A 461 8.46 -19.27 8.69
N GLN A 462 8.33 -19.86 9.88
CA GLN A 462 7.13 -19.75 10.70
C GLN A 462 7.46 -19.35 12.14
N CYS A 463 6.44 -19.00 12.91
CA CYS A 463 6.56 -18.70 14.35
C CYS A 463 7.70 -17.75 14.70
N LEU A 464 7.90 -16.70 13.88
CA LEU A 464 9.00 -15.78 14.02
C LEU A 464 8.83 -14.90 15.26
N LYS A 465 9.78 -15.02 16.21
CA LYS A 465 9.78 -14.24 17.43
C LYS A 465 11.18 -13.72 17.76
N ARG A 466 11.28 -12.43 18.04
CA ARG A 466 12.46 -11.86 18.70
C ARG A 466 12.27 -11.94 20.20
N ASP A 467 12.94 -12.85 20.87
CA ASP A 467 12.75 -13.09 22.30
C ASP A 467 13.20 -11.87 23.11
N ARG A 468 14.35 -11.29 22.75
CA ARG A 468 14.87 -10.08 23.39
C ARG A 468 15.92 -9.36 22.54
N LEU A 469 16.09 -8.08 22.83
CA LEU A 469 17.26 -7.29 22.48
C LEU A 469 18.12 -7.08 23.73
N GLU A 470 19.42 -7.28 23.57
CA GLU A 470 20.41 -7.05 24.63
C GLU A 470 21.02 -5.66 24.47
N LEU A 471 20.96 -4.86 25.51
CA LEU A 471 21.62 -3.56 25.57
C LEU A 471 23.01 -3.69 26.19
N ALA A 472 23.90 -2.72 25.93
CA ALA A 472 25.13 -2.58 26.69
C ALA A 472 24.79 -2.49 28.16
N GLN A 473 25.52 -3.24 28.98
CA GLN A 473 25.44 -3.04 30.43
C GLN A 473 25.98 -1.65 30.75
N CYS A 474 25.18 -0.84 31.44
CA CYS A 474 25.65 0.41 32.03
C CYS A 474 26.61 0.14 33.18
#